data_25515eee8f19504c1d725fc41bd04ae5
#
_entry.id   25515eee8f19504c1d725fc41bd04ae5
#
_cell.length_a   1.000
_cell.length_b   1.000
_cell.length_c   1.000
_cell.angle_alpha   90.00
_cell.angle_beta   90.00
_cell.angle_gamma   90.00
#
_symmetry.space_group_name_H-M   'P 1'
#
loop_
_entity.id
_entity.type
_entity.pdbx_description
1 polymer ?
#
loop_
_entity_poly.entity_id
_entity_poly.type
_entity_poly.pdbx_seq_one_letter_code
_entity_poly.pdbx_strand_id
1 'polypeptide(L)'
;MKRKALLVLGLSVTLACTNAVSVYAAGGGNHRIEAYSNNNNKVKVAGNEETDISGDVSVTGYGEIAVQTFDNAKVSVKGNVSVEGDKTKGVESNFNSSVSVQGNVSASGESAEGVAGCGNSSVKVSGDITAEGEKTIGASARDASSSVTVGGTVKADGLKAKGIYSEGEVTVKGNVEVDGIGATGINSTQGVVNVNGNVKVSGTKSNSGDETVGISASSSEVNVKGDVTSDGKGIHIFKSSSWKDSKVTVDGSVTGSSGVVINNGSDVTVGGAVTATDGTGLDITLNVLTEQGKINLGTLNVKKEGETAVLLDVSKVSIHDIDDFIQAIPEVNLFEINVKQGDYFGINDGTDEDTIKGTGISKKEAADKILKQKVNYLLRAENTSNTTISLEHTKATEGTTVKFYVNAVDGYQVKGVSAGKATVIDNGDGSYSIIVPRGGGVNISAIIEAVMKEEPGGQSAASNEENTAAVEKYSASFVKYAVGQKQAQQIIKSVAPGGNCVVELEDFISFNRKTLEALAKRPDVSMTVIYKWNGVKYKVTIPAGYNVLDLLNEDGYCGCLYLNAIFGSEVVE
;
A
#
# COMPACT_ATOMS: atom_id res chain seq x y z
N MET A 1 -56.14 2.43 -47.10
CA MET A 1 -55.19 2.68 -45.98
C MET A 1 -55.53 1.74 -44.85
N LYS A 2 -54.81 0.63 -44.73
CA LYS A 2 -54.97 -0.36 -43.64
C LYS A 2 -53.85 -0.13 -42.62
N ARG A 3 -54.20 0.37 -41.42
CA ARG A 3 -53.31 0.43 -40.29
C ARG A 3 -53.09 -0.99 -39.74
N LYS A 4 -51.88 -1.54 -39.83
CA LYS A 4 -51.50 -2.72 -39.12
C LYS A 4 -51.23 -2.33 -37.68
N ALA A 5 -52.01 -2.85 -36.76
CA ALA A 5 -51.76 -2.81 -35.33
C ALA A 5 -50.58 -3.75 -35.06
N LEU A 6 -49.49 -3.21 -34.52
CA LEU A 6 -48.36 -4.00 -34.02
C LEU A 6 -48.74 -4.51 -32.62
N LEU A 7 -48.96 -5.82 -32.53
CA LEU A 7 -49.22 -6.52 -31.28
C LEU A 7 -47.87 -6.67 -30.55
N VAL A 8 -47.67 -5.88 -29.49
CA VAL A 8 -46.52 -6.07 -28.57
C VAL A 8 -46.90 -7.25 -27.69
N LEU A 9 -46.39 -8.43 -27.99
CA LEU A 9 -46.39 -9.57 -27.06
C LEU A 9 -45.30 -9.31 -26.03
N GLY A 10 -45.68 -8.90 -24.83
CA GLY A 10 -44.82 -9.00 -23.67
C GLY A 10 -44.64 -10.49 -23.31
N LEU A 11 -43.50 -11.07 -23.66
CA LEU A 11 -43.18 -12.41 -23.27
C LEU A 11 -42.54 -12.38 -21.87
N SER A 12 -43.36 -12.51 -20.84
CA SER A 12 -42.87 -12.88 -19.51
C SER A 12 -42.54 -14.37 -19.56
N VAL A 13 -41.27 -14.72 -19.75
CA VAL A 13 -40.85 -16.10 -19.64
C VAL A 13 -40.62 -16.42 -18.16
N THR A 14 -41.61 -16.98 -17.50
CA THR A 14 -41.47 -17.66 -16.21
C THR A 14 -40.92 -19.05 -16.52
N LEU A 15 -39.61 -19.23 -16.42
CA LEU A 15 -39.00 -20.54 -16.64
C LEU A 15 -38.88 -21.28 -15.31
N ALA A 16 -39.80 -22.23 -15.11
CA ALA A 16 -39.69 -23.26 -14.08
C ALA A 16 -38.97 -24.48 -14.65
N CYS A 17 -37.84 -24.82 -14.08
CA CYS A 17 -37.18 -26.11 -13.99
C CYS A 17 -36.81 -26.92 -15.25
N THR A 18 -35.53 -27.33 -15.24
CA THR A 18 -34.88 -28.44 -15.95
C THR A 18 -34.52 -28.20 -17.43
N ASN A 19 -33.30 -27.86 -17.62
CA ASN A 19 -32.37 -27.98 -18.76
C ASN A 19 -31.67 -26.64 -19.07
N ALA A 20 -30.40 -26.74 -19.39
CA ALA A 20 -29.53 -25.61 -19.71
C ALA A 20 -30.20 -24.64 -20.70
N VAL A 21 -30.55 -23.46 -20.25
CA VAL A 21 -31.07 -22.39 -21.12
C VAL A 21 -29.94 -21.40 -21.41
N SER A 22 -29.45 -21.44 -22.66
CA SER A 22 -28.65 -20.35 -23.18
C SER A 22 -29.61 -19.23 -23.59
N VAL A 23 -29.58 -18.11 -22.91
CA VAL A 23 -30.34 -16.92 -23.34
C VAL A 23 -29.54 -16.26 -24.43
N TYR A 24 -30.02 -16.33 -25.67
CA TYR A 24 -29.53 -15.57 -26.80
C TYR A 24 -30.47 -14.39 -27.03
N ALA A 25 -30.04 -13.18 -26.79
CA ALA A 25 -30.73 -12.00 -27.25
C ALA A 25 -30.13 -11.58 -28.61
N ALA A 26 -30.85 -11.73 -29.68
CA ALA A 26 -30.49 -11.24 -31.00
C ALA A 26 -31.60 -10.37 -31.56
N GLY A 27 -31.37 -9.05 -31.68
CA GLY A 27 -32.27 -8.14 -32.34
C GLY A 27 -32.41 -6.76 -31.66
N GLY A 28 -32.15 -5.69 -32.38
CA GLY A 28 -32.04 -4.33 -31.89
C GLY A 28 -33.27 -3.78 -31.21
N GLY A 29 -33.21 -3.61 -29.94
CA GLY A 29 -34.19 -2.94 -29.09
C GLY A 29 -33.83 -3.16 -27.61
N ASN A 30 -34.09 -2.18 -26.74
CA ASN A 30 -33.89 -2.31 -25.30
C ASN A 30 -34.83 -3.39 -24.73
N HIS A 31 -34.38 -4.61 -24.69
CA HIS A 31 -35.09 -5.72 -24.06
C HIS A 31 -34.49 -6.02 -22.69
N ARG A 32 -35.26 -5.77 -21.62
CA ARG A 32 -34.95 -6.23 -20.29
C ARG A 32 -35.38 -7.68 -20.15
N ILE A 33 -34.41 -8.59 -20.06
CA ILE A 33 -34.65 -10.02 -19.81
C ILE A 33 -34.41 -10.25 -18.31
N GLU A 34 -35.43 -10.63 -17.57
CA GLU A 34 -35.31 -11.13 -16.20
C GLU A 34 -35.12 -12.65 -16.27
N ALA A 35 -33.89 -13.14 -16.09
CA ALA A 35 -33.62 -14.57 -15.98
C ALA A 35 -33.48 -14.98 -14.50
N TYR A 36 -34.22 -16.01 -14.10
CA TYR A 36 -34.09 -16.62 -12.77
C TYR A 36 -33.16 -17.83 -12.86
N SER A 37 -32.21 -17.95 -11.91
CA SER A 37 -31.20 -19.00 -11.94
C SER A 37 -31.74 -20.35 -11.47
N ASN A 38 -31.40 -21.39 -12.21
CA ASN A 38 -31.27 -22.76 -11.72
C ASN A 38 -29.99 -23.38 -12.28
N ASN A 39 -29.40 -24.30 -11.54
CA ASN A 39 -28.14 -24.97 -11.86
C ASN A 39 -27.90 -25.18 -13.36
N ASN A 40 -26.78 -24.70 -13.88
CA ASN A 40 -26.28 -24.79 -15.26
C ASN A 40 -26.83 -23.74 -16.27
N ASN A 41 -27.23 -22.58 -15.83
CA ASN A 41 -27.72 -21.51 -16.69
C ASN A 41 -26.62 -20.50 -17.03
N LYS A 42 -25.96 -20.68 -18.17
CA LYS A 42 -25.01 -19.67 -18.68
C LYS A 42 -25.76 -18.48 -19.33
N VAL A 43 -25.22 -17.28 -19.08
CA VAL A 43 -25.73 -16.03 -19.63
C VAL A 43 -24.82 -15.58 -20.77
N LYS A 44 -25.36 -15.43 -21.97
CA LYS A 44 -24.65 -14.91 -23.13
C LYS A 44 -25.46 -13.83 -23.79
N VAL A 45 -24.90 -12.60 -23.80
CA VAL A 45 -25.60 -11.42 -24.35
C VAL A 45 -24.68 -10.73 -25.36
N ALA A 46 -25.25 -10.35 -26.50
CA ALA A 46 -24.54 -9.71 -27.59
C ALA A 46 -25.35 -8.57 -28.22
N GLY A 47 -24.68 -7.61 -28.88
CA GLY A 47 -25.33 -6.44 -29.46
C GLY A 47 -25.60 -5.37 -28.42
N ASN A 48 -26.40 -4.37 -28.72
CA ASN A 48 -26.75 -3.28 -27.81
C ASN A 48 -27.81 -3.69 -26.76
N GLU A 49 -27.75 -4.93 -26.27
CA GLU A 49 -28.74 -5.49 -25.34
C GLU A 49 -28.33 -5.23 -23.88
N GLU A 50 -29.34 -5.00 -23.03
CA GLU A 50 -29.17 -4.84 -21.59
C GLU A 50 -29.97 -5.92 -20.87
N THR A 51 -29.33 -6.68 -19.96
CA THR A 51 -29.92 -7.85 -19.28
C THR A 51 -29.66 -7.78 -17.78
N ASP A 52 -30.75 -7.90 -16.99
CA ASP A 52 -30.69 -8.00 -15.53
C ASP A 52 -30.96 -9.44 -15.08
N ILE A 53 -30.06 -10.01 -14.30
CA ILE A 53 -30.17 -11.34 -13.68
C ILE A 53 -30.43 -11.13 -12.19
N SER A 54 -31.56 -11.59 -11.69
CA SER A 54 -31.98 -11.34 -10.29
C SER A 54 -31.41 -12.34 -9.29
N GLY A 55 -30.92 -13.49 -9.72
CA GLY A 55 -30.38 -14.56 -8.88
C GLY A 55 -28.94 -14.93 -9.21
N ASP A 56 -28.50 -16.07 -8.66
CA ASP A 56 -27.19 -16.62 -8.90
C ASP A 56 -27.08 -17.24 -10.30
N VAL A 57 -25.88 -17.24 -10.86
CA VAL A 57 -25.53 -17.93 -12.10
C VAL A 57 -24.55 -19.05 -11.77
N SER A 58 -24.90 -20.29 -12.06
CA SER A 58 -24.05 -21.44 -11.80
C SER A 58 -23.92 -22.32 -13.02
N VAL A 59 -22.69 -22.65 -13.43
CA VAL A 59 -22.39 -23.43 -14.64
C VAL A 59 -21.33 -24.46 -14.35
N THR A 60 -21.44 -25.64 -14.94
CA THR A 60 -20.47 -26.73 -14.82
C THR A 60 -20.09 -27.25 -16.19
N GLY A 61 -18.82 -27.45 -16.47
CA GLY A 61 -18.34 -28.06 -17.71
C GLY A 61 -17.00 -27.53 -18.17
N TYR A 62 -16.36 -28.25 -19.08
CA TYR A 62 -15.07 -27.88 -19.66
C TYR A 62 -15.23 -26.65 -20.59
N GLY A 63 -14.41 -25.63 -20.39
CA GLY A 63 -14.40 -24.43 -21.24
C GLY A 63 -15.66 -23.56 -21.15
N GLU A 64 -16.51 -23.78 -20.14
CA GLU A 64 -17.73 -23.01 -19.96
C GLU A 64 -17.44 -21.60 -19.43
N ILE A 65 -18.30 -20.65 -19.82
CA ILE A 65 -18.31 -19.27 -19.33
C ILE A 65 -19.67 -18.98 -18.74
N ALA A 66 -19.72 -18.63 -17.46
CA ALA A 66 -20.99 -18.45 -16.78
C ALA A 66 -21.72 -17.17 -17.26
N VAL A 67 -21.01 -16.04 -17.36
CA VAL A 67 -21.55 -14.77 -17.89
C VAL A 67 -20.64 -14.26 -18.99
N GLN A 68 -21.16 -14.11 -20.21
CA GLN A 68 -20.40 -13.66 -21.38
C GLN A 68 -21.13 -12.53 -22.11
N THR A 69 -20.42 -11.44 -22.42
CA THR A 69 -20.94 -10.30 -23.17
C THR A 69 -20.09 -9.92 -24.36
N PHE A 70 -20.72 -9.41 -25.43
CA PHE A 70 -20.09 -8.96 -26.68
C PHE A 70 -20.81 -7.74 -27.27
N ASP A 71 -20.09 -6.94 -28.08
CA ASP A 71 -20.66 -5.97 -29.01
C ASP A 71 -21.60 -4.96 -28.34
N ASN A 72 -21.11 -4.23 -27.35
CA ASN A 72 -21.81 -3.20 -26.56
C ASN A 72 -22.90 -3.74 -25.61
N ALA A 73 -22.94 -5.05 -25.33
CA ALA A 73 -23.91 -5.62 -24.41
C ALA A 73 -23.63 -5.20 -22.95
N LYS A 74 -24.71 -5.12 -22.15
CA LYS A 74 -24.64 -4.84 -20.72
C LYS A 74 -25.34 -5.92 -19.93
N VAL A 75 -24.68 -6.49 -18.92
CA VAL A 75 -25.27 -7.48 -18.03
C VAL A 75 -25.10 -7.04 -16.57
N SER A 76 -26.18 -7.12 -15.80
CA SER A 76 -26.16 -6.91 -14.35
C SER A 76 -26.64 -8.18 -13.66
N VAL A 77 -25.79 -8.76 -12.80
CA VAL A 77 -26.11 -9.94 -11.97
C VAL A 77 -26.22 -9.48 -10.52
N LYS A 78 -27.39 -9.67 -9.89
CA LYS A 78 -27.61 -9.33 -8.48
C LYS A 78 -27.07 -10.38 -7.52
N GLY A 79 -27.01 -11.62 -7.96
CA GLY A 79 -26.50 -12.77 -7.19
C GLY A 79 -25.02 -13.02 -7.40
N ASN A 80 -24.59 -14.23 -7.04
CA ASN A 80 -23.26 -14.73 -7.24
C ASN A 80 -23.10 -15.36 -8.64
N VAL A 81 -21.87 -15.46 -9.11
CA VAL A 81 -21.52 -16.18 -10.33
C VAL A 81 -20.57 -17.30 -9.96
N SER A 82 -20.89 -18.54 -10.33
CA SER A 82 -20.01 -19.69 -10.10
C SER A 82 -19.84 -20.53 -11.36
N VAL A 83 -18.61 -21.01 -11.58
CA VAL A 83 -18.32 -21.95 -12.67
C VAL A 83 -17.33 -23.00 -12.20
N GLU A 84 -17.59 -24.27 -12.60
CA GLU A 84 -16.75 -25.41 -12.24
C GLU A 84 -16.37 -26.19 -13.51
N GLY A 85 -15.09 -26.50 -13.66
CA GLY A 85 -14.50 -27.23 -14.76
C GLY A 85 -13.23 -26.59 -15.28
N ASP A 86 -12.44 -27.35 -16.06
CA ASP A 86 -11.18 -26.84 -16.61
C ASP A 86 -11.43 -25.78 -17.69
N LYS A 87 -10.55 -24.79 -17.77
CA LYS A 87 -10.59 -23.67 -18.73
C LYS A 87 -11.86 -22.83 -18.69
N THR A 88 -12.52 -22.82 -17.54
CA THR A 88 -13.76 -22.07 -17.32
C THR A 88 -13.50 -20.60 -17.02
N LYS A 89 -14.53 -19.77 -17.19
CA LYS A 89 -14.52 -18.37 -16.77
C LYS A 89 -15.82 -18.03 -16.06
N GLY A 90 -15.72 -17.36 -14.91
CA GLY A 90 -16.91 -16.85 -14.24
C GLY A 90 -17.57 -15.75 -15.06
N VAL A 91 -16.83 -14.70 -15.40
CA VAL A 91 -17.29 -13.56 -16.21
C VAL A 91 -16.31 -13.25 -17.33
N GLU A 92 -16.80 -13.10 -18.53
CA GLU A 92 -16.03 -12.59 -19.67
C GLU A 92 -16.78 -11.47 -20.38
N SER A 93 -16.19 -10.28 -20.45
CA SER A 93 -16.76 -9.13 -21.15
C SER A 93 -15.86 -8.72 -22.31
N ASN A 94 -16.43 -8.64 -23.52
CA ASN A 94 -15.68 -8.37 -24.75
C ASN A 94 -16.32 -7.26 -25.57
N PHE A 95 -15.51 -6.54 -26.37
CA PHE A 95 -15.92 -5.58 -27.40
C PHE A 95 -16.95 -4.54 -26.93
N ASN A 96 -16.45 -3.52 -26.20
CA ASN A 96 -17.23 -2.38 -25.66
C ASN A 96 -18.37 -2.77 -24.70
N SER A 97 -18.35 -3.98 -24.16
CA SER A 97 -19.41 -4.51 -23.31
C SER A 97 -19.12 -4.27 -21.83
N SER A 98 -20.13 -4.44 -21.01
CA SER A 98 -19.96 -4.33 -19.56
C SER A 98 -20.73 -5.38 -18.77
N VAL A 99 -20.11 -5.87 -17.69
CA VAL A 99 -20.74 -6.77 -16.73
C VAL A 99 -20.61 -6.20 -15.33
N SER A 100 -21.72 -6.18 -14.58
CA SER A 100 -21.73 -5.84 -13.16
C SER A 100 -22.28 -7.01 -12.35
N VAL A 101 -21.50 -7.52 -11.39
CA VAL A 101 -21.92 -8.56 -10.43
C VAL A 101 -21.97 -7.93 -9.05
N GLN A 102 -23.13 -8.02 -8.37
CA GLN A 102 -23.28 -7.50 -7.01
C GLN A 102 -22.75 -8.49 -5.96
N GLY A 103 -22.86 -9.78 -6.23
CA GLY A 103 -22.33 -10.86 -5.40
C GLY A 103 -20.85 -11.18 -5.67
N ASN A 104 -20.48 -12.39 -5.32
CA ASN A 104 -19.13 -12.95 -5.51
C ASN A 104 -19.02 -13.65 -6.87
N VAL A 105 -17.78 -13.84 -7.33
CA VAL A 105 -17.49 -14.66 -8.51
C VAL A 105 -16.54 -15.78 -8.09
N SER A 106 -16.90 -17.03 -8.40
CA SER A 106 -16.04 -18.19 -8.17
C SER A 106 -15.82 -19.00 -9.47
N ALA A 107 -14.59 -19.41 -9.72
CA ALA A 107 -14.22 -20.28 -10.82
C ALA A 107 -13.27 -21.36 -10.33
N SER A 108 -13.53 -22.63 -10.68
CA SER A 108 -12.69 -23.76 -10.26
C SER A 108 -12.37 -24.69 -11.42
N GLY A 109 -11.15 -25.23 -11.41
CA GLY A 109 -10.60 -26.14 -12.43
C GLY A 109 -9.24 -25.69 -12.93
N GLU A 110 -8.55 -26.55 -13.71
CA GLU A 110 -7.28 -26.14 -14.34
C GLU A 110 -7.50 -24.99 -15.31
N SER A 111 -6.68 -23.94 -15.20
CA SER A 111 -6.78 -22.73 -16.03
C SER A 111 -8.14 -22.00 -15.94
N ALA A 112 -8.82 -22.14 -14.81
CA ALA A 112 -10.03 -21.37 -14.53
C ALA A 112 -9.72 -19.89 -14.28
N GLU A 113 -10.64 -19.02 -14.68
CA GLU A 113 -10.50 -17.58 -14.56
C GLU A 113 -11.76 -16.99 -13.91
N GLY A 114 -11.57 -16.23 -12.83
CA GLY A 114 -12.70 -15.58 -12.17
C GLY A 114 -13.38 -14.59 -13.10
N VAL A 115 -12.66 -13.52 -13.51
CA VAL A 115 -13.20 -12.49 -14.42
C VAL A 115 -12.18 -12.06 -15.46
N ALA A 116 -12.66 -11.77 -16.68
CA ALA A 116 -11.88 -11.27 -17.81
C ALA A 116 -12.57 -10.10 -18.51
N GLY A 117 -11.84 -9.01 -18.71
CA GLY A 117 -12.22 -7.89 -19.59
C GLY A 117 -11.31 -7.84 -20.82
N CYS A 118 -11.89 -7.68 -22.02
CA CYS A 118 -11.17 -7.61 -23.29
C CYS A 118 -11.88 -6.68 -24.27
N GLY A 119 -11.14 -6.00 -25.17
CA GLY A 119 -11.73 -5.21 -26.25
C GLY A 119 -12.53 -4.00 -25.79
N ASN A 120 -11.94 -3.12 -24.98
CA ASN A 120 -12.57 -1.91 -24.45
C ASN A 120 -13.80 -2.22 -23.57
N SER A 121 -13.72 -3.29 -22.78
CA SER A 121 -14.81 -3.73 -21.93
C SER A 121 -14.59 -3.39 -20.47
N SER A 122 -15.66 -3.46 -19.66
CA SER A 122 -15.55 -3.28 -18.23
C SER A 122 -16.25 -4.40 -17.45
N VAL A 123 -15.60 -4.89 -16.39
CA VAL A 123 -16.18 -5.83 -15.44
C VAL A 123 -16.12 -5.22 -14.03
N LYS A 124 -17.25 -5.21 -13.35
CA LYS A 124 -17.35 -4.77 -11.96
C LYS A 124 -17.93 -5.89 -11.10
N VAL A 125 -17.18 -6.32 -10.10
CA VAL A 125 -17.64 -7.26 -9.06
C VAL A 125 -17.66 -6.51 -7.74
N SER A 126 -18.82 -6.49 -7.05
CA SER A 126 -18.92 -5.80 -5.75
C SER A 126 -18.39 -6.65 -4.59
N GLY A 127 -18.50 -7.96 -4.69
CA GLY A 127 -17.99 -8.95 -3.74
C GLY A 127 -16.56 -9.39 -4.04
N ASP A 128 -16.26 -10.62 -3.60
CA ASP A 128 -14.97 -11.28 -3.76
C ASP A 128 -14.88 -12.05 -5.08
N ILE A 129 -13.65 -12.28 -5.52
CA ILE A 129 -13.36 -13.22 -6.62
C ILE A 129 -12.50 -14.35 -6.07
N THR A 130 -12.88 -15.60 -6.36
CA THR A 130 -12.11 -16.80 -6.03
C THR A 130 -11.86 -17.62 -7.28
N ALA A 131 -10.60 -18.01 -7.53
CA ALA A 131 -10.21 -18.90 -8.61
C ALA A 131 -9.36 -20.05 -8.03
N GLU A 132 -9.78 -21.30 -8.22
CA GLU A 132 -9.14 -22.47 -7.62
C GLU A 132 -8.72 -23.48 -8.70
N GLY A 133 -7.47 -23.94 -8.66
CA GLY A 133 -6.91 -24.93 -9.58
C GLY A 133 -5.55 -24.50 -10.13
N GLU A 134 -4.93 -25.37 -10.94
CA GLU A 134 -3.63 -25.08 -11.56
C GLU A 134 -3.77 -23.97 -12.61
N LYS A 135 -2.84 -23.03 -12.65
CA LYS A 135 -2.76 -21.90 -13.61
C LYS A 135 -3.99 -20.98 -13.63
N THR A 136 -4.68 -20.88 -12.52
CA THR A 136 -5.87 -20.03 -12.39
C THR A 136 -5.51 -18.54 -12.42
N ILE A 137 -6.51 -17.71 -12.76
CA ILE A 137 -6.41 -16.25 -12.72
C ILE A 137 -7.64 -15.71 -11.98
N GLY A 138 -7.43 -14.94 -10.92
CA GLY A 138 -8.54 -14.28 -10.22
C GLY A 138 -9.22 -13.23 -11.10
N ALA A 139 -8.50 -12.17 -11.47
CA ALA A 139 -9.01 -11.07 -12.27
C ALA A 139 -8.06 -10.70 -13.41
N SER A 140 -8.58 -10.47 -14.62
CA SER A 140 -7.77 -10.04 -15.74
C SER A 140 -8.39 -8.91 -16.58
N ALA A 141 -7.54 -7.94 -16.97
CA ALA A 141 -7.80 -6.97 -18.04
C ALA A 141 -6.77 -7.22 -19.16
N ARG A 142 -7.25 -7.65 -20.32
CA ARG A 142 -6.39 -8.26 -21.35
C ARG A 142 -6.00 -7.33 -22.51
N ASP A 143 -6.29 -6.04 -22.37
CA ASP A 143 -5.85 -4.99 -23.28
C ASP A 143 -5.92 -3.62 -22.59
N ALA A 144 -5.21 -2.64 -23.13
CA ALA A 144 -5.02 -1.31 -22.56
C ALA A 144 -6.33 -0.50 -22.36
N SER A 145 -7.40 -0.87 -23.05
CA SER A 145 -8.69 -0.16 -22.99
C SER A 145 -9.71 -0.83 -22.08
N SER A 146 -9.41 -2.01 -21.56
CA SER A 146 -10.30 -2.77 -20.69
C SER A 146 -10.05 -2.52 -19.22
N SER A 147 -11.12 -2.64 -18.41
CA SER A 147 -11.05 -2.41 -16.98
C SER A 147 -11.78 -3.48 -16.16
N VAL A 148 -11.19 -3.82 -15.01
CA VAL A 148 -11.80 -4.72 -14.02
C VAL A 148 -11.76 -4.04 -12.65
N THR A 149 -12.92 -3.94 -11.99
CA THR A 149 -13.02 -3.41 -10.63
C THR A 149 -13.60 -4.47 -9.70
N VAL A 150 -12.91 -4.73 -8.60
CA VAL A 150 -13.31 -5.68 -7.56
C VAL A 150 -13.52 -4.94 -6.25
N GLY A 151 -14.69 -5.06 -5.65
CA GLY A 151 -15.05 -4.42 -4.38
C GLY A 151 -14.47 -5.14 -3.16
N GLY A 152 -14.34 -6.45 -3.24
CA GLY A 152 -13.79 -7.33 -2.21
C GLY A 152 -12.36 -7.77 -2.48
N THR A 153 -12.04 -8.97 -2.02
CA THR A 153 -10.74 -9.64 -2.14
C THR A 153 -10.67 -10.48 -3.42
N VAL A 154 -9.51 -10.54 -4.04
CA VAL A 154 -9.20 -11.48 -5.12
C VAL A 154 -8.35 -12.62 -4.54
N LYS A 155 -8.86 -13.85 -4.63
CA LYS A 155 -8.16 -15.07 -4.24
C LYS A 155 -7.89 -15.95 -5.46
N ALA A 156 -6.67 -16.51 -5.51
CA ALA A 156 -6.32 -17.48 -6.54
C ALA A 156 -5.42 -18.56 -5.95
N ASP A 157 -5.86 -19.81 -6.02
CA ASP A 157 -5.18 -20.94 -5.40
C ASP A 157 -4.78 -21.98 -6.43
N GLY A 158 -3.56 -22.49 -6.33
CA GLY A 158 -3.04 -23.57 -7.13
C GLY A 158 -1.67 -23.30 -7.76
N LEU A 159 -1.10 -24.33 -8.38
CA LEU A 159 0.20 -24.24 -9.05
C LEU A 159 0.17 -23.13 -10.14
N LYS A 160 1.12 -22.19 -10.08
CA LYS A 160 1.23 -21.06 -11.04
C LYS A 160 -0.01 -20.18 -11.12
N ALA A 161 -0.80 -20.12 -10.04
CA ALA A 161 -1.96 -19.24 -9.94
C ALA A 161 -1.54 -17.77 -10.01
N LYS A 162 -2.42 -16.92 -10.50
CA LYS A 162 -2.26 -15.48 -10.54
C LYS A 162 -3.47 -14.80 -9.91
N GLY A 163 -3.23 -13.90 -8.95
CA GLY A 163 -4.32 -13.08 -8.41
C GLY A 163 -4.84 -12.13 -9.47
N ILE A 164 -3.95 -11.31 -10.04
CA ILE A 164 -4.24 -10.34 -11.11
C ILE A 164 -3.34 -10.61 -12.32
N TYR A 165 -3.94 -10.56 -13.52
CA TYR A 165 -3.23 -10.42 -14.78
C TYR A 165 -3.71 -9.16 -15.49
N SER A 166 -2.81 -8.21 -15.80
CA SER A 166 -3.22 -6.92 -16.33
C SER A 166 -2.38 -6.46 -17.51
N GLU A 167 -3.05 -6.19 -18.62
CA GLU A 167 -2.60 -5.38 -19.75
C GLU A 167 -3.42 -4.09 -19.88
N GLY A 168 -4.50 -3.96 -19.08
CA GLY A 168 -5.38 -2.82 -18.95
C GLY A 168 -5.43 -2.27 -17.52
N GLU A 169 -6.60 -1.85 -17.06
CA GLU A 169 -6.76 -1.34 -15.71
C GLU A 169 -7.44 -2.39 -14.80
N VAL A 170 -6.79 -2.72 -13.66
CA VAL A 170 -7.41 -3.54 -12.62
C VAL A 170 -7.38 -2.79 -11.29
N THR A 171 -8.54 -2.62 -10.68
CA THR A 171 -8.66 -2.02 -9.34
C THR A 171 -9.30 -3.02 -8.37
N VAL A 172 -8.59 -3.33 -7.27
CA VAL A 172 -9.07 -4.17 -6.16
C VAL A 172 -9.16 -3.32 -4.90
N LYS A 173 -10.35 -3.24 -4.29
CA LYS A 173 -10.54 -2.47 -3.05
C LYS A 173 -10.14 -3.25 -1.80
N GLY A 174 -10.20 -4.58 -1.84
CA GLY A 174 -9.72 -5.49 -0.80
C GLY A 174 -8.29 -5.95 -1.04
N ASN A 175 -7.99 -7.16 -0.59
CA ASN A 175 -6.68 -7.79 -0.71
C ASN A 175 -6.54 -8.58 -2.02
N VAL A 176 -5.29 -8.93 -2.33
CA VAL A 176 -4.96 -9.98 -3.30
C VAL A 176 -4.24 -11.10 -2.55
N GLU A 177 -4.84 -12.28 -2.51
CA GLU A 177 -4.34 -13.44 -1.79
C GLU A 177 -4.13 -14.59 -2.78
N VAL A 178 -2.91 -15.09 -2.88
CA VAL A 178 -2.58 -16.16 -3.82
C VAL A 178 -1.80 -17.25 -3.11
N ASP A 179 -2.20 -18.50 -3.32
CA ASP A 179 -1.49 -19.65 -2.76
C ASP A 179 -1.10 -20.63 -3.87
N GLY A 180 0.14 -21.11 -3.85
CA GLY A 180 0.62 -22.12 -4.77
C GLY A 180 2.07 -21.94 -5.19
N ILE A 181 2.70 -23.02 -5.60
CA ILE A 181 4.07 -23.03 -6.11
C ILE A 181 4.13 -22.22 -7.43
N GLY A 182 5.07 -21.28 -7.53
CA GLY A 182 5.20 -20.42 -8.71
C GLY A 182 4.05 -19.42 -8.90
N ALA A 183 3.27 -19.19 -7.85
CA ALA A 183 2.16 -18.26 -7.88
C ALA A 183 2.63 -16.80 -7.96
N THR A 184 1.79 -15.93 -8.49
CA THR A 184 2.05 -14.49 -8.63
C THR A 184 0.86 -13.69 -8.14
N GLY A 185 1.09 -12.76 -7.21
CA GLY A 185 0.02 -11.88 -6.71
C GLY A 185 -0.51 -10.96 -7.81
N ILE A 186 0.36 -10.10 -8.34
CA ILE A 186 0.08 -9.20 -9.46
C ILE A 186 1.06 -9.48 -10.58
N ASN A 187 0.54 -9.79 -11.77
CA ASN A 187 1.29 -9.90 -13.01
C ASN A 187 0.77 -8.83 -13.97
N SER A 188 1.52 -7.75 -14.14
CA SER A 188 1.12 -6.62 -14.99
C SER A 188 2.11 -6.40 -16.12
N THR A 189 1.58 -6.33 -17.35
CA THR A 189 2.35 -6.03 -18.57
C THR A 189 1.66 -4.91 -19.32
N GLN A 190 2.27 -3.73 -19.34
CA GLN A 190 1.71 -2.50 -19.95
C GLN A 190 0.39 -2.02 -19.31
N GLY A 191 -0.02 -2.58 -18.17
CA GLY A 191 -1.26 -2.28 -17.48
C GLY A 191 -1.11 -1.32 -16.31
N VAL A 192 -2.25 -0.97 -15.73
CA VAL A 192 -2.37 -0.20 -14.48
C VAL A 192 -3.07 -1.07 -13.44
N VAL A 193 -2.46 -1.26 -12.27
CA VAL A 193 -3.06 -2.03 -11.19
C VAL A 193 -3.09 -1.21 -9.90
N ASN A 194 -4.27 -1.11 -9.29
CA ASN A 194 -4.47 -0.43 -8.02
C ASN A 194 -5.06 -1.42 -7.00
N VAL A 195 -4.35 -1.66 -5.89
CA VAL A 195 -4.81 -2.50 -4.78
C VAL A 195 -4.86 -1.65 -3.52
N ASN A 196 -6.04 -1.51 -2.90
CA ASN A 196 -6.18 -0.74 -1.66
C ASN A 196 -5.80 -1.54 -0.40
N GLY A 197 -5.83 -2.87 -0.48
CA GLY A 197 -5.41 -3.78 0.59
C GLY A 197 -3.99 -4.30 0.41
N ASN A 198 -3.74 -5.46 0.98
CA ASN A 198 -2.46 -6.16 0.94
C ASN A 198 -2.37 -7.11 -0.26
N VAL A 199 -1.15 -7.41 -0.66
CA VAL A 199 -0.84 -8.50 -1.60
C VAL A 199 -0.08 -9.58 -0.84
N LYS A 200 -0.66 -10.78 -0.75
CA LYS A 200 -0.04 -11.92 -0.08
C LYS A 200 0.07 -13.08 -1.04
N VAL A 201 1.28 -13.60 -1.20
CA VAL A 201 1.55 -14.77 -2.03
C VAL A 201 2.28 -15.81 -1.20
N SER A 202 1.67 -16.98 -1.04
CA SER A 202 2.27 -18.12 -0.35
C SER A 202 2.49 -19.27 -1.33
N GLY A 203 3.50 -20.09 -1.02
CA GLY A 203 3.82 -21.28 -1.80
C GLY A 203 5.29 -21.61 -1.71
N THR A 204 5.60 -22.86 -1.47
CA THR A 204 6.98 -23.32 -1.34
C THR A 204 7.71 -23.27 -2.67
N LYS A 205 9.02 -23.02 -2.66
CA LYS A 205 9.87 -23.14 -3.86
C LYS A 205 9.77 -24.53 -4.45
N SER A 206 9.56 -24.61 -5.76
CA SER A 206 9.69 -25.86 -6.50
C SER A 206 11.15 -26.20 -6.74
N ASN A 207 11.48 -27.49 -6.74
CA ASN A 207 12.77 -27.97 -7.23
C ASN A 207 13.04 -27.64 -8.71
N SER A 208 12.01 -27.24 -9.47
CA SER A 208 12.08 -26.82 -10.88
C SER A 208 12.43 -25.32 -11.06
N GLY A 209 12.65 -24.57 -9.99
CA GLY A 209 12.99 -23.14 -10.06
C GLY A 209 11.79 -22.20 -10.21
N ASP A 210 10.56 -22.71 -10.17
CA ASP A 210 9.37 -21.87 -10.13
C ASP A 210 9.29 -21.14 -8.77
N GLU A 211 9.42 -19.83 -8.78
CA GLU A 211 9.45 -18.96 -7.61
C GLU A 211 8.16 -18.16 -7.50
N THR A 212 7.63 -18.01 -6.29
CA THR A 212 6.50 -17.11 -6.04
C THR A 212 6.94 -15.66 -6.18
N VAL A 213 6.01 -14.79 -6.62
CA VAL A 213 6.28 -13.36 -6.80
C VAL A 213 5.09 -12.54 -6.28
N GLY A 214 5.35 -11.60 -5.38
CA GLY A 214 4.32 -10.67 -4.92
C GLY A 214 3.81 -9.80 -6.05
N ILE A 215 4.69 -8.99 -6.66
CA ILE A 215 4.41 -8.13 -7.82
C ILE A 215 5.40 -8.45 -8.93
N SER A 216 4.91 -8.78 -10.11
CA SER A 216 5.66 -8.89 -11.36
C SER A 216 5.17 -7.81 -12.32
N ALA A 217 6.04 -6.84 -12.66
CA ALA A 217 5.68 -5.68 -13.46
C ALA A 217 6.60 -5.49 -14.67
N SER A 218 6.01 -5.17 -15.82
CA SER A 218 6.73 -4.82 -17.05
C SER A 218 6.01 -3.72 -17.80
N SER A 219 6.65 -2.57 -17.99
CA SER A 219 6.04 -1.36 -18.58
C SER A 219 4.73 -0.91 -17.95
N SER A 220 4.56 -1.17 -16.66
CA SER A 220 3.29 -1.08 -15.94
C SER A 220 3.34 -0.04 -14.83
N GLU A 221 2.17 0.44 -14.43
CA GLU A 221 1.99 1.18 -13.18
C GLU A 221 1.26 0.30 -12.17
N VAL A 222 1.90 0.03 -11.01
CA VAL A 222 1.31 -0.79 -9.94
C VAL A 222 1.34 -0.01 -8.64
N ASN A 223 0.18 0.17 -8.03
CA ASN A 223 0.00 0.88 -6.76
C ASN A 223 -0.66 -0.04 -5.73
N VAL A 224 0.01 -0.30 -4.62
CA VAL A 224 -0.49 -1.08 -3.48
C VAL A 224 -0.45 -0.22 -2.24
N LYS A 225 -1.59 0.00 -1.58
CA LYS A 225 -1.66 0.79 -0.35
C LYS A 225 -1.25 0.03 0.90
N GLY A 226 -1.44 -1.28 0.90
CA GLY A 226 -1.04 -2.16 1.99
C GLY A 226 0.36 -2.72 1.82
N ASP A 227 0.60 -3.84 2.49
CA ASP A 227 1.85 -4.58 2.44
C ASP A 227 1.89 -5.58 1.28
N VAL A 228 3.10 -5.89 0.81
CA VAL A 228 3.35 -6.99 -0.13
C VAL A 228 4.16 -8.06 0.57
N THR A 229 3.64 -9.27 0.65
CA THR A 229 4.33 -10.42 1.25
C THR A 229 4.36 -11.57 0.27
N SER A 230 5.54 -12.15 0.04
CA SER A 230 5.73 -13.31 -0.85
C SER A 230 6.74 -14.29 -0.24
N ASP A 231 6.54 -15.58 -0.37
CA ASP A 231 7.53 -16.60 0.01
C ASP A 231 8.74 -16.62 -0.95
N GLY A 232 8.59 -16.06 -2.16
CA GLY A 232 9.66 -15.83 -3.12
C GLY A 232 10.05 -14.35 -3.21
N LYS A 233 10.06 -13.77 -4.41
CA LYS A 233 10.38 -12.35 -4.60
C LYS A 233 9.24 -11.46 -4.13
N GLY A 234 9.53 -10.41 -3.37
CA GLY A 234 8.54 -9.40 -3.00
C GLY A 234 8.07 -8.64 -4.24
N ILE A 235 9.00 -7.95 -4.94
CA ILE A 235 8.76 -7.25 -6.20
C ILE A 235 9.78 -7.74 -7.24
N HIS A 236 9.31 -8.01 -8.44
CA HIS A 236 10.15 -8.30 -9.60
C HIS A 236 9.74 -7.42 -10.78
N ILE A 237 10.62 -6.54 -11.20
CA ILE A 237 10.43 -5.67 -12.36
C ILE A 237 11.37 -6.10 -13.47
N PHE A 238 10.84 -6.28 -14.67
CA PHE A 238 11.64 -6.56 -15.83
C PHE A 238 11.26 -5.64 -16.98
N LYS A 239 12.25 -5.20 -17.75
CA LYS A 239 12.09 -4.33 -18.89
C LYS A 239 12.70 -4.98 -20.13
N SER A 240 11.94 -5.05 -21.20
CA SER A 240 12.49 -5.26 -22.55
C SER A 240 13.06 -3.93 -23.07
N SER A 241 14.14 -3.98 -23.83
CA SER A 241 14.86 -2.78 -24.34
C SER A 241 14.00 -1.77 -25.10
N SER A 242 12.85 -2.20 -25.64
CA SER A 242 11.91 -1.35 -26.39
C SER A 242 10.70 -0.85 -25.58
N TRP A 243 10.58 -1.25 -24.31
CA TRP A 243 9.41 -0.96 -23.49
C TRP A 243 9.65 0.24 -22.56
N LYS A 244 8.55 0.86 -22.11
CA LYS A 244 8.58 1.94 -21.12
C LYS A 244 9.04 1.42 -19.76
N ASP A 245 9.53 2.33 -18.92
CA ASP A 245 9.82 2.03 -17.52
C ASP A 245 8.53 1.68 -16.77
N SER A 246 8.66 0.77 -15.81
CA SER A 246 7.59 0.50 -14.87
C SER A 246 7.65 1.48 -13.71
N LYS A 247 6.51 1.72 -13.09
CA LYS A 247 6.40 2.44 -11.82
C LYS A 247 5.66 1.57 -10.83
N VAL A 248 6.33 1.18 -9.76
CA VAL A 248 5.74 0.38 -8.68
C VAL A 248 5.78 1.18 -7.38
N THR A 249 4.62 1.37 -6.78
CA THR A 249 4.47 2.06 -5.49
C THR A 249 3.79 1.13 -4.50
N VAL A 250 4.41 0.93 -3.34
CA VAL A 250 3.85 0.22 -2.19
C VAL A 250 3.91 1.17 -1.00
N ASP A 251 2.76 1.59 -0.48
CA ASP A 251 2.71 2.51 0.68
C ASP A 251 3.16 1.78 1.96
N GLY A 252 2.85 0.50 2.09
CA GLY A 252 3.28 -0.38 3.17
C GLY A 252 4.69 -0.95 3.00
N SER A 253 4.91 -2.12 3.58
CA SER A 253 6.19 -2.84 3.56
C SER A 253 6.20 -3.93 2.49
N VAL A 254 7.39 -4.34 2.08
CA VAL A 254 7.62 -5.47 1.16
C VAL A 254 8.43 -6.54 1.87
N THR A 255 7.93 -7.76 1.89
CA THR A 255 8.65 -8.92 2.44
C THR A 255 8.71 -10.03 1.40
N GLY A 256 9.88 -10.59 1.19
CA GLY A 256 10.10 -11.72 0.28
C GLY A 256 11.33 -12.54 0.66
N SER A 257 11.56 -13.69 0.02
CA SER A 257 12.87 -14.35 0.09
C SER A 257 13.95 -13.41 -0.44
N SER A 258 13.71 -12.76 -1.58
CA SER A 258 14.39 -11.54 -2.04
C SER A 258 13.42 -10.37 -1.99
N GLY A 259 13.90 -9.18 -1.58
CA GLY A 259 13.01 -8.02 -1.38
C GLY A 259 12.50 -7.45 -2.71
N VAL A 260 13.36 -6.71 -3.42
CA VAL A 260 13.05 -6.06 -4.70
C VAL A 260 14.10 -6.48 -5.74
N VAL A 261 13.65 -6.95 -6.88
CA VAL A 261 14.49 -7.35 -8.03
C VAL A 261 14.12 -6.51 -9.24
N ILE A 262 15.08 -5.79 -9.80
CA ILE A 262 14.87 -4.87 -10.94
C ILE A 262 15.82 -5.24 -12.08
N ASN A 263 15.27 -5.49 -13.24
CA ASN A 263 16.04 -5.68 -14.48
C ASN A 263 15.85 -4.45 -15.38
N ASN A 264 16.88 -3.63 -15.49
CA ASN A 264 16.86 -2.31 -16.17
C ASN A 264 15.85 -1.30 -15.60
N GLY A 265 16.18 -0.03 -15.77
CA GLY A 265 15.55 1.15 -15.18
C GLY A 265 14.05 1.14 -15.00
N SER A 266 13.62 1.40 -13.78
CA SER A 266 12.21 1.56 -13.42
C SER A 266 12.13 2.33 -12.09
N ASP A 267 11.01 2.97 -11.84
CA ASP A 267 10.76 3.68 -10.59
C ASP A 267 10.12 2.71 -9.58
N VAL A 268 10.74 2.61 -8.41
CA VAL A 268 10.22 1.84 -7.28
C VAL A 268 10.13 2.72 -6.05
N THR A 269 8.97 2.73 -5.42
CA THR A 269 8.78 3.40 -4.11
C THR A 269 8.14 2.42 -3.13
N VAL A 270 8.80 2.20 -1.99
CA VAL A 270 8.26 1.44 -0.86
C VAL A 270 8.30 2.35 0.38
N GLY A 271 7.14 2.72 0.89
CA GLY A 271 7.01 3.62 2.04
C GLY A 271 7.47 2.99 3.36
N GLY A 272 7.21 1.70 3.53
CA GLY A 272 7.64 0.91 4.68
C GLY A 272 9.01 0.25 4.51
N ALA A 273 9.22 -0.83 5.24
CA ALA A 273 10.46 -1.60 5.15
C ALA A 273 10.45 -2.59 3.98
N VAL A 274 11.59 -2.77 3.34
CA VAL A 274 11.86 -3.90 2.45
C VAL A 274 12.63 -4.95 3.25
N THR A 275 12.10 -6.17 3.33
CA THR A 275 12.70 -7.27 4.08
C THR A 275 12.97 -8.46 3.18
N ALA A 276 14.23 -8.81 3.01
CA ALA A 276 14.66 -10.07 2.41
C ALA A 276 14.90 -11.11 3.52
N THR A 277 14.27 -12.28 3.40
CA THR A 277 14.34 -13.34 4.43
C THR A 277 15.42 -14.35 4.16
N ASP A 278 15.78 -14.59 2.88
CA ASP A 278 16.72 -15.64 2.46
C ASP A 278 17.69 -15.22 1.35
N GLY A 279 17.55 -14.05 0.77
CA GLY A 279 18.37 -13.53 -0.32
C GLY A 279 18.65 -12.05 -0.21
N THR A 280 18.96 -11.43 -1.35
CA THR A 280 19.31 -10.02 -1.48
C THR A 280 18.13 -9.10 -1.19
N GLY A 281 18.38 -7.99 -0.50
CA GLY A 281 17.38 -6.97 -0.19
C GLY A 281 16.91 -6.22 -1.44
N LEU A 282 17.85 -5.69 -2.22
CA LEU A 282 17.63 -5.01 -3.50
C LEU A 282 18.61 -5.57 -4.53
N ASP A 283 18.10 -6.19 -5.58
CA ASP A 283 18.89 -6.71 -6.71
C ASP A 283 18.61 -5.85 -7.94
N ILE A 284 19.65 -5.27 -8.52
CA ILE A 284 19.60 -4.41 -9.70
C ILE A 284 20.41 -5.05 -10.80
N THR A 285 19.79 -5.58 -11.83
CA THR A 285 20.45 -6.10 -13.03
C THR A 285 20.45 -5.05 -14.14
N LEU A 286 21.63 -4.67 -14.63
CA LEU A 286 21.77 -3.79 -15.77
C LEU A 286 22.10 -4.61 -17.04
N ASN A 287 21.26 -4.46 -18.06
CA ASN A 287 21.54 -5.02 -19.39
C ASN A 287 22.07 -3.95 -20.36
N VAL A 288 21.91 -2.68 -20.02
CA VAL A 288 22.40 -1.50 -20.76
C VAL A 288 22.83 -0.42 -19.79
N LEU A 289 23.84 0.35 -20.15
CA LEU A 289 24.31 1.52 -19.39
C LEU A 289 23.59 2.78 -19.90
N THR A 290 22.33 2.94 -19.54
CA THR A 290 21.52 4.13 -19.82
C THR A 290 20.97 4.67 -18.52
N GLU A 291 20.41 5.88 -18.54
CA GLU A 291 19.76 6.44 -17.37
C GLU A 291 18.73 5.46 -16.80
N GLN A 292 18.85 5.20 -15.52
CA GLN A 292 18.01 4.27 -14.78
C GLN A 292 16.96 5.04 -13.97
N GLY A 293 15.87 4.37 -13.60
CA GLY A 293 14.81 4.95 -12.76
C GLY A 293 15.27 5.31 -11.35
N LYS A 294 14.32 5.70 -10.51
CA LYS A 294 14.56 6.06 -9.10
C LYS A 294 14.05 4.98 -8.15
N ILE A 295 14.86 4.65 -7.17
CA ILE A 295 14.54 3.65 -6.15
C ILE A 295 14.42 4.37 -4.81
N ASN A 296 13.21 4.41 -4.24
CA ASN A 296 12.93 5.02 -2.94
C ASN A 296 12.42 3.93 -2.00
N LEU A 297 13.15 3.65 -0.94
CA LEU A 297 12.79 2.61 0.03
C LEU A 297 12.77 3.22 1.45
N GLY A 298 11.99 2.61 2.33
CA GLY A 298 12.12 2.89 3.75
C GLY A 298 13.40 2.26 4.31
N THR A 299 13.27 1.29 5.20
CA THR A 299 14.40 0.52 5.74
C THR A 299 14.62 -0.74 4.91
N LEU A 300 15.85 -1.05 4.55
CA LEU A 300 16.23 -2.28 3.87
C LEU A 300 16.80 -3.28 4.88
N ASN A 301 16.10 -4.38 5.09
CA ASN A 301 16.48 -5.44 6.04
C ASN A 301 16.86 -6.72 5.31
N VAL A 302 18.03 -7.26 5.58
CA VAL A 302 18.47 -8.58 5.12
C VAL A 302 18.66 -9.48 6.32
N LYS A 303 17.83 -10.53 6.43
CA LYS A 303 17.76 -11.39 7.61
C LYS A 303 18.74 -12.54 7.58
N LYS A 304 19.04 -13.06 6.38
CA LYS A 304 19.99 -14.16 6.23
C LYS A 304 21.41 -13.67 6.41
N GLU A 305 22.18 -14.41 7.18
CA GLU A 305 23.59 -14.11 7.46
C GLU A 305 24.45 -14.27 6.19
N GLY A 306 25.35 -13.31 5.97
CA GLY A 306 26.27 -13.31 4.83
C GLY A 306 25.68 -12.80 3.51
N GLU A 307 24.38 -12.52 3.44
CA GLU A 307 23.74 -11.99 2.23
C GLU A 307 23.97 -10.49 2.07
N THR A 308 23.98 -10.04 0.82
CA THR A 308 24.20 -8.65 0.42
C THR A 308 22.91 -7.83 0.48
N ALA A 309 22.97 -6.60 0.98
CA ALA A 309 21.79 -5.72 1.01
C ALA A 309 21.41 -5.23 -0.37
N VAL A 310 22.35 -4.63 -1.11
CA VAL A 310 22.16 -4.14 -2.48
C VAL A 310 23.15 -4.86 -3.40
N LEU A 311 22.65 -5.65 -4.33
CA LEU A 311 23.45 -6.33 -5.34
C LEU A 311 23.25 -5.63 -6.70
N LEU A 312 24.34 -5.27 -7.34
CA LEU A 312 24.36 -4.76 -8.70
C LEU A 312 24.93 -5.83 -9.63
N ASP A 313 24.09 -6.39 -10.51
CA ASP A 313 24.50 -7.35 -11.53
C ASP A 313 24.73 -6.62 -12.87
N VAL A 314 25.98 -6.64 -13.28
CA VAL A 314 26.47 -6.03 -14.53
C VAL A 314 27.10 -7.07 -15.45
N SER A 315 26.83 -8.34 -15.23
CA SER A 315 27.40 -9.46 -16.00
C SER A 315 27.12 -9.40 -17.51
N LYS A 316 26.10 -8.62 -17.91
CA LYS A 316 25.64 -8.48 -19.29
C LYS A 316 26.12 -7.19 -19.98
N VAL A 317 26.82 -6.30 -19.27
CA VAL A 317 27.31 -5.03 -19.81
C VAL A 317 28.84 -5.00 -19.84
N SER A 318 29.40 -4.27 -20.82
CA SER A 318 30.83 -4.02 -20.87
C SER A 318 31.13 -2.68 -20.22
N ILE A 319 31.95 -2.70 -19.18
CA ILE A 319 32.36 -1.50 -18.45
C ILE A 319 33.77 -1.14 -18.93
N HIS A 320 33.92 0.07 -19.48
CA HIS A 320 35.20 0.57 -19.97
C HIS A 320 35.73 1.72 -19.12
N ASP A 321 34.82 2.50 -18.54
CA ASP A 321 35.11 3.61 -17.64
C ASP A 321 34.23 3.48 -16.39
N ILE A 322 34.85 3.64 -15.19
CA ILE A 322 34.15 3.44 -13.93
C ILE A 322 33.24 4.63 -13.60
N ASP A 323 33.60 5.84 -13.99
CA ASP A 323 32.83 7.04 -13.67
C ASP A 323 31.58 7.11 -14.55
N ASP A 324 31.69 6.78 -15.84
CA ASP A 324 30.55 6.63 -16.76
C ASP A 324 29.62 5.51 -16.28
N PHE A 325 30.19 4.40 -15.81
CA PHE A 325 29.44 3.31 -15.24
C PHE A 325 28.65 3.74 -13.99
N ILE A 326 29.29 4.44 -13.05
CA ILE A 326 28.63 4.92 -11.84
C ILE A 326 27.49 5.91 -12.20
N GLN A 327 27.67 6.74 -13.22
CA GLN A 327 26.63 7.66 -13.71
C GLN A 327 25.35 6.92 -14.15
N ALA A 328 25.49 5.78 -14.79
CA ALA A 328 24.40 4.97 -15.30
C ALA A 328 23.62 4.20 -14.22
N ILE A 329 24.15 4.06 -13.00
CA ILE A 329 23.48 3.37 -11.90
C ILE A 329 22.30 4.20 -11.38
N PRO A 330 21.13 3.59 -11.08
CA PRO A 330 19.99 4.30 -10.51
C PRO A 330 20.35 4.95 -9.16
N GLU A 331 19.74 6.10 -8.89
CA GLU A 331 19.78 6.71 -7.56
C GLU A 331 18.92 5.88 -6.59
N VAL A 332 19.53 5.43 -5.50
CA VAL A 332 18.85 4.70 -4.43
C VAL A 332 18.70 5.62 -3.23
N ASN A 333 17.47 5.90 -2.82
CA ASN A 333 17.15 6.67 -1.63
C ASN A 333 16.51 5.74 -0.60
N LEU A 334 17.06 5.68 0.60
CA LEU A 334 16.53 4.82 1.67
C LEU A 334 16.87 5.42 3.05
N PHE A 335 16.15 4.99 4.08
CA PHE A 335 16.40 5.47 5.43
C PHE A 335 17.60 4.74 6.07
N GLU A 336 17.61 3.41 5.98
CA GLU A 336 18.55 2.57 6.70
C GLU A 336 18.74 1.22 6.01
N ILE A 337 19.97 0.71 6.06
CA ILE A 337 20.31 -0.66 5.68
C ILE A 337 20.69 -1.45 6.93
N ASN A 338 20.06 -2.61 7.12
CA ASN A 338 20.36 -3.57 8.15
C ASN A 338 20.74 -4.91 7.52
N VAL A 339 21.99 -5.29 7.64
CA VAL A 339 22.54 -6.59 7.21
C VAL A 339 23.04 -7.39 8.40
N LYS A 340 22.98 -8.71 8.29
CA LYS A 340 23.48 -9.62 9.31
C LYS A 340 24.76 -10.29 8.80
N GLN A 341 25.91 -9.72 9.16
CA GLN A 341 27.25 -10.19 8.73
C GLN A 341 27.43 -10.28 7.20
N GLY A 342 26.74 -9.42 6.44
CA GLY A 342 26.83 -9.34 4.99
C GLY A 342 27.32 -7.99 4.51
N ASP A 343 27.41 -7.83 3.20
CA ASP A 343 27.81 -6.59 2.56
C ASP A 343 26.66 -5.63 2.37
N TYR A 344 26.89 -4.33 2.58
CA TYR A 344 25.92 -3.29 2.27
C TYR A 344 25.68 -3.16 0.76
N PHE A 345 26.71 -3.40 -0.04
CA PHE A 345 26.67 -3.31 -1.49
C PHE A 345 27.63 -4.31 -2.13
N GLY A 346 27.17 -5.08 -3.09
CA GLY A 346 27.96 -6.03 -3.87
C GLY A 346 27.84 -5.77 -5.37
N ILE A 347 28.84 -6.21 -6.13
CA ILE A 347 28.87 -6.14 -7.59
C ILE A 347 29.12 -7.55 -8.16
N ASN A 348 28.22 -7.98 -9.06
CA ASN A 348 28.40 -9.18 -9.87
C ASN A 348 28.66 -8.76 -11.32
N ASP A 349 29.87 -9.04 -11.84
CA ASP A 349 30.24 -8.80 -13.25
C ASP A 349 30.33 -10.11 -14.06
N GLY A 350 29.83 -11.19 -13.49
CA GLY A 350 29.86 -12.52 -14.10
C GLY A 350 31.20 -13.24 -13.99
N THR A 351 32.14 -12.73 -13.19
CA THR A 351 33.43 -13.35 -12.91
C THR A 351 33.64 -13.54 -11.41
N ASP A 352 34.48 -14.50 -11.03
CA ASP A 352 34.89 -14.72 -9.63
C ASP A 352 36.13 -13.85 -9.25
N GLU A 353 36.64 -13.03 -10.19
CA GLU A 353 37.75 -12.13 -9.91
C GLU A 353 37.36 -10.98 -8.99
N ASP A 354 38.27 -10.52 -8.16
CA ASP A 354 38.05 -9.38 -7.26
C ASP A 354 37.96 -8.03 -7.99
N THR A 355 38.41 -7.98 -9.26
CA THR A 355 38.41 -6.77 -10.07
C THR A 355 37.25 -6.81 -11.11
N ILE A 356 36.61 -5.65 -11.33
CA ILE A 356 35.63 -5.53 -12.39
C ILE A 356 36.32 -5.64 -13.74
N LYS A 357 35.82 -6.55 -14.57
CA LYS A 357 36.36 -6.83 -15.91
C LYS A 357 36.49 -5.57 -16.75
N GLY A 358 37.71 -5.31 -17.22
CA GLY A 358 38.01 -4.19 -18.14
C GLY A 358 38.35 -2.86 -17.45
N THR A 359 38.20 -2.72 -16.14
CA THR A 359 38.43 -1.44 -15.43
C THR A 359 39.70 -1.40 -14.59
N GLY A 360 40.21 -2.56 -14.17
CA GLY A 360 41.34 -2.65 -13.22
C GLY A 360 41.01 -2.21 -11.79
N ILE A 361 39.76 -1.90 -11.47
CA ILE A 361 39.28 -1.48 -10.14
C ILE A 361 38.67 -2.68 -9.41
N SER A 362 38.93 -2.82 -8.11
CA SER A 362 38.34 -3.90 -7.33
C SER A 362 36.82 -3.70 -7.16
N LYS A 363 36.07 -4.81 -7.12
CA LYS A 363 34.61 -4.79 -6.86
C LYS A 363 34.28 -4.05 -5.57
N LYS A 364 35.11 -4.22 -4.54
CA LYS A 364 34.97 -3.52 -3.26
C LYS A 364 35.16 -2.01 -3.39
N GLU A 365 36.18 -1.56 -4.10
CA GLU A 365 36.42 -0.13 -4.32
C GLU A 365 35.29 0.51 -5.13
N ALA A 366 34.82 -0.16 -6.16
CA ALA A 366 33.67 0.29 -6.94
C ALA A 366 32.40 0.35 -6.11
N ALA A 367 32.13 -0.67 -5.29
CA ALA A 367 30.99 -0.69 -4.36
C ALA A 367 31.04 0.48 -3.37
N ASP A 368 32.22 0.78 -2.79
CA ASP A 368 32.39 1.91 -1.88
C ASP A 368 32.21 3.27 -2.60
N LYS A 369 32.64 3.40 -3.86
CA LYS A 369 32.38 4.61 -4.67
C LYS A 369 30.88 4.79 -4.96
N ILE A 370 30.18 3.71 -5.31
CA ILE A 370 28.72 3.73 -5.59
C ILE A 370 27.94 4.11 -4.33
N LEU A 371 28.25 3.53 -3.17
CA LEU A 371 27.62 3.87 -1.90
C LEU A 371 27.74 5.37 -1.60
N LYS A 372 28.89 5.97 -1.88
CA LYS A 372 29.15 7.40 -1.64
C LYS A 372 28.56 8.35 -2.69
N GLN A 373 28.10 7.86 -3.83
CA GLN A 373 27.63 8.71 -4.92
C GLN A 373 26.17 8.47 -5.30
N LYS A 374 25.66 7.26 -5.14
CA LYS A 374 24.34 6.83 -5.64
C LYS A 374 23.39 6.35 -4.57
N VAL A 375 23.88 6.07 -3.36
CA VAL A 375 23.03 5.65 -2.24
C VAL A 375 22.87 6.80 -1.27
N ASN A 376 21.70 7.43 -1.26
CA ASN A 376 21.35 8.50 -0.36
C ASN A 376 20.53 7.98 0.83
N TYR A 377 20.96 8.33 2.02
CA TYR A 377 20.23 8.05 3.24
C TYR A 377 19.32 9.23 3.59
N LEU A 378 18.03 8.95 3.80
CA LEU A 378 17.05 9.92 4.25
C LEU A 378 17.32 10.29 5.70
N LEU A 379 17.42 11.55 5.98
CA LEU A 379 17.66 12.08 7.33
C LEU A 379 16.31 12.49 7.92
N ARG A 380 15.99 11.96 9.09
CA ARG A 380 14.75 12.27 9.82
C ARG A 380 15.03 13.22 10.97
N ALA A 381 14.07 14.10 11.23
CA ALA A 381 14.08 15.02 12.36
C ALA A 381 12.76 14.89 13.12
N GLU A 382 12.84 14.61 14.42
CA GLU A 382 11.68 14.51 15.29
C GLU A 382 11.38 15.88 15.90
N ASN A 383 10.54 16.65 15.23
CA ASN A 383 10.02 17.90 15.76
C ASN A 383 8.95 17.63 16.81
N THR A 384 8.92 18.46 17.87
CA THR A 384 7.91 18.41 18.91
C THR A 384 7.24 19.79 19.04
N SER A 385 6.21 19.90 19.90
CA SER A 385 5.60 21.21 20.21
C SER A 385 6.58 22.24 20.77
N ASN A 386 7.68 21.77 21.38
CA ASN A 386 8.64 22.63 22.08
C ASN A 386 10.01 22.66 21.42
N THR A 387 10.21 21.93 20.32
CA THR A 387 11.46 21.93 19.54
C THR A 387 11.21 21.84 18.06
N THR A 388 11.99 22.60 17.29
CA THR A 388 12.09 22.48 15.84
C THR A 388 13.52 22.15 15.47
N ILE A 389 13.69 21.08 14.70
CA ILE A 389 14.97 20.64 14.16
C ILE A 389 14.99 20.95 12.67
N SER A 390 15.94 21.77 12.23
CA SER A 390 16.11 22.17 10.85
C SER A 390 17.39 21.60 10.28
N LEU A 391 17.28 20.76 9.26
CA LEU A 391 18.39 20.12 8.55
C LEU A 391 18.78 20.95 7.32
N GLU A 392 20.08 21.10 7.04
CA GLU A 392 20.54 21.68 5.76
C GLU A 392 20.19 20.78 4.57
N HIS A 393 20.20 19.45 4.77
CA HIS A 393 19.84 18.46 3.76
C HIS A 393 18.96 17.39 4.37
N THR A 394 17.90 16.99 3.65
CA THR A 394 16.98 15.90 4.08
C THR A 394 17.46 14.52 3.63
N LYS A 395 18.49 14.46 2.81
CA LYS A 395 19.17 13.23 2.37
C LYS A 395 20.64 13.51 2.10
N ALA A 396 21.50 12.53 2.35
CA ALA A 396 22.92 12.63 2.07
C ALA A 396 23.55 11.22 1.93
N THR A 397 24.69 11.13 1.27
CA THR A 397 25.45 9.88 1.12
C THR A 397 26.34 9.61 2.33
N GLU A 398 26.83 8.38 2.46
CA GLU A 398 27.79 7.96 3.50
C GLU A 398 28.99 8.91 3.58
N GLY A 399 29.39 9.25 4.80
CA GLY A 399 30.54 10.12 5.07
C GLY A 399 30.28 11.61 4.89
N THR A 400 29.11 12.02 4.38
CA THR A 400 28.74 13.44 4.26
C THR A 400 28.52 14.04 5.64
N THR A 401 29.11 15.21 5.89
CA THR A 401 28.80 16.02 7.07
C THR A 401 27.56 16.84 6.81
N VAL A 402 26.55 16.73 7.67
CA VAL A 402 25.30 17.48 7.56
C VAL A 402 25.14 18.33 8.82
N LYS A 403 24.98 19.63 8.61
CA LYS A 403 24.73 20.60 9.67
C LYS A 403 23.22 20.72 9.91
N PHE A 404 22.86 20.93 11.18
CA PHE A 404 21.47 21.13 11.58
C PHE A 404 21.37 22.03 12.82
N TYR A 405 20.17 22.57 13.03
CA TYR A 405 19.86 23.46 14.14
C TYR A 405 18.72 22.87 14.96
N VAL A 406 18.83 23.04 16.28
CA VAL A 406 17.77 22.66 17.22
C VAL A 406 17.31 23.92 17.94
N ASN A 407 16.07 24.32 17.69
CA ASN A 407 15.48 25.49 18.32
C ASN A 407 14.44 25.02 19.34
N ALA A 408 14.67 25.35 20.62
CA ALA A 408 13.67 25.19 21.67
C ALA A 408 12.80 26.46 21.73
N VAL A 409 11.50 26.31 22.01
CA VAL A 409 10.61 27.44 22.22
C VAL A 409 10.94 28.17 23.54
N ASP A 410 10.47 29.38 23.70
CA ASP A 410 10.70 30.21 24.91
C ASP A 410 10.25 29.44 26.17
N GLY A 411 11.11 29.44 27.18
CA GLY A 411 10.90 28.71 28.43
C GLY A 411 11.50 27.30 28.43
N TYR A 412 12.16 26.90 27.35
CA TYR A 412 12.87 25.64 27.26
C TYR A 412 14.30 25.82 26.80
N GLN A 413 15.17 24.89 27.19
CA GLN A 413 16.54 24.81 26.68
C GLN A 413 16.84 23.38 26.18
N VAL A 414 17.73 23.29 25.20
CA VAL A 414 18.22 22.01 24.68
C VAL A 414 19.20 21.43 25.70
N LYS A 415 18.89 20.24 26.22
CA LYS A 415 19.73 19.50 27.19
C LYS A 415 20.62 18.46 26.49
N GLY A 416 20.15 17.95 25.38
CA GLY A 416 20.89 16.96 24.61
C GLY A 416 20.28 16.75 23.24
N VAL A 417 21.09 16.24 22.32
CA VAL A 417 20.69 15.90 20.96
C VAL A 417 21.19 14.48 20.65
N SER A 418 20.35 13.69 20.01
CA SER A 418 20.72 12.38 19.50
C SER A 418 20.38 12.26 18.02
N ALA A 419 21.08 11.38 17.29
CA ALA A 419 20.90 11.24 15.85
C ALA A 419 20.85 9.77 15.39
N GLY A 420 20.18 8.91 16.15
CA GLY A 420 20.10 7.48 15.83
C GLY A 420 21.47 6.82 15.80
N LYS A 421 21.90 6.30 14.65
CA LYS A 421 23.20 5.66 14.46
C LYS A 421 24.36 6.65 14.28
N ALA A 422 24.09 7.95 14.04
CA ALA A 422 25.12 8.95 13.84
C ALA A 422 25.60 9.55 15.17
N THR A 423 26.89 9.93 15.23
CA THR A 423 27.41 10.71 16.35
C THR A 423 27.11 12.18 16.11
N VAL A 424 26.55 12.85 17.12
CA VAL A 424 26.29 14.29 17.09
C VAL A 424 27.55 15.04 17.53
N ILE A 425 27.89 16.08 16.78
CA ILE A 425 28.97 17.02 17.07
C ILE A 425 28.34 18.38 17.37
N ASP A 426 28.56 18.92 18.56
CA ASP A 426 28.19 20.31 18.90
C ASP A 426 29.26 21.24 18.33
N ASN A 427 28.88 22.17 17.46
CA ASN A 427 29.80 23.08 16.81
C ASN A 427 30.15 24.32 17.68
N GLY A 428 29.46 24.50 18.83
CA GLY A 428 29.68 25.62 19.76
C GLY A 428 29.10 26.95 19.28
N ASP A 429 28.48 27.02 18.12
CA ASP A 429 27.83 28.19 17.52
C ASP A 429 26.29 28.10 17.56
N GLY A 430 25.73 27.19 18.34
CA GLY A 430 24.29 26.89 18.39
C GLY A 430 23.81 25.95 17.32
N SER A 431 24.70 25.44 16.49
CA SER A 431 24.42 24.41 15.52
C SER A 431 25.08 23.08 15.90
N TYR A 432 24.60 22.02 15.31
CA TYR A 432 25.13 20.67 15.43
C TYR A 432 25.48 20.10 14.06
N SER A 433 26.37 19.13 14.04
CA SER A 433 26.70 18.39 12.83
C SER A 433 26.66 16.90 13.09
N ILE A 434 26.40 16.13 12.05
CA ILE A 434 26.55 14.67 12.01
C ILE A 434 27.38 14.29 10.80
N ILE A 435 28.04 13.15 10.88
CA ILE A 435 28.58 12.46 9.71
C ILE A 435 27.63 11.29 9.42
N VAL A 436 27.10 11.21 8.21
CA VAL A 436 26.18 10.14 7.81
C VAL A 436 26.90 8.81 7.89
N PRO A 437 26.45 7.87 8.75
CA PRO A 437 27.12 6.60 8.94
C PRO A 437 26.85 5.65 7.77
N ARG A 438 27.73 4.66 7.62
CA ARG A 438 27.49 3.53 6.71
C ARG A 438 26.20 2.82 7.09
N GLY A 439 25.32 2.62 6.10
CA GLY A 439 24.00 2.04 6.32
C GLY A 439 22.93 3.02 6.81
N GLY A 440 23.22 4.29 6.94
CA GLY A 440 22.22 5.32 7.30
C GLY A 440 21.67 5.19 8.72
N GLY A 441 20.36 5.32 8.88
CA GLY A 441 19.66 5.21 10.17
C GLY A 441 19.76 6.50 11.01
N VAL A 442 19.82 7.66 10.35
CA VAL A 442 19.89 8.97 11.02
C VAL A 442 18.48 9.44 11.36
N ASN A 443 18.20 9.50 12.66
CA ASN A 443 16.96 10.05 13.20
C ASN A 443 17.31 11.02 14.33
N ILE A 444 17.20 12.32 14.06
CA ILE A 444 17.61 13.38 14.97
C ILE A 444 16.45 13.71 15.90
N SER A 445 16.73 13.65 17.20
CA SER A 445 15.81 14.06 18.25
C SER A 445 16.53 14.90 19.30
N ALA A 446 15.80 15.75 20.01
CA ALA A 446 16.32 16.59 21.05
C ALA A 446 15.65 16.34 22.40
N ILE A 447 16.45 16.34 23.45
CA ILE A 447 15.98 16.35 24.83
C ILE A 447 15.98 17.80 25.29
N ILE A 448 14.83 18.27 25.75
CA ILE A 448 14.65 19.64 26.25
C ILE A 448 14.30 19.64 27.72
N GLU A 449 14.62 20.72 28.40
CA GLU A 449 14.31 20.98 29.81
C GLU A 449 13.68 22.36 29.95
N ALA A 450 12.64 22.46 30.76
CA ALA A 450 12.02 23.75 31.09
C ALA A 450 13.01 24.64 31.87
N VAL A 451 13.18 25.85 31.43
CA VAL A 451 13.99 26.87 32.15
C VAL A 451 13.10 27.49 33.20
N MET A 452 13.33 27.17 34.49
CA MET A 452 12.71 27.92 35.56
C MET A 452 13.27 29.33 35.55
N LYS A 453 12.47 30.35 35.25
CA LYS A 453 12.85 31.74 35.52
C LYS A 453 12.90 31.91 37.04
N GLU A 454 14.09 32.05 37.60
CA GLU A 454 14.24 32.60 38.96
C GLU A 454 13.70 34.04 38.92
N GLU A 455 12.54 34.29 39.55
CA GLU A 455 12.10 35.62 39.88
C GLU A 455 13.02 36.19 40.97
N PRO A 456 13.52 37.44 40.83
CA PRO A 456 14.29 38.05 41.90
C PRO A 456 13.36 38.32 43.09
N GLY A 457 13.69 37.72 44.19
CA GLY A 457 13.17 37.78 45.56
C GLY A 457 12.05 38.76 45.88
N GLY A 458 10.93 38.23 46.37
CA GLY A 458 9.85 38.97 47.01
C GLY A 458 9.10 38.06 47.96
N GLN A 459 9.07 38.47 49.21
CA GLN A 459 8.63 37.82 50.43
C GLN A 459 7.30 37.09 50.38
N SER A 460 7.30 35.97 51.12
CA SER A 460 6.17 35.24 51.71
C SER A 460 4.98 36.13 52.14
N ALA A 461 3.80 35.77 51.66
CA ALA A 461 2.54 35.97 52.39
C ALA A 461 1.61 34.79 52.12
N ALA A 462 1.18 34.15 53.22
CA ALA A 462 0.28 33.03 53.26
C ALA A 462 -1.16 33.43 52.93
N SER A 463 -1.91 32.40 52.51
CA SER A 463 -3.36 32.22 52.56
C SER A 463 -4.22 32.95 51.55
N ASN A 464 -4.82 32.20 50.62
CA ASN A 464 -6.23 31.82 50.72
C ASN A 464 -6.58 30.82 49.60
N GLU A 465 -7.12 29.71 50.00
CA GLU A 465 -7.75 28.75 49.13
C GLU A 465 -8.96 29.41 48.44
N GLU A 466 -8.88 29.62 47.14
CA GLU A 466 -10.05 29.64 46.25
C GLU A 466 -9.86 28.60 45.17
N ASN A 467 -10.69 27.62 45.26
CA ASN A 467 -10.76 26.45 44.41
C ASN A 467 -11.29 26.85 43.03
N THR A 468 -10.45 27.44 42.20
CA THR A 468 -10.68 27.57 40.77
C THR A 468 -10.03 26.37 40.09
N ALA A 469 -10.85 25.39 39.68
CA ALA A 469 -10.41 24.31 38.81
C ALA A 469 -9.70 24.89 37.61
N ALA A 470 -8.36 24.85 37.61
CA ALA A 470 -7.54 25.31 36.49
C ALA A 470 -7.83 24.42 35.27
N VAL A 471 -8.43 25.03 34.25
CA VAL A 471 -8.52 24.44 32.93
C VAL A 471 -7.11 24.49 32.34
N GLU A 472 -6.34 23.42 32.53
CA GLU A 472 -5.07 23.28 31.85
C GLU A 472 -5.32 23.04 30.35
N LYS A 473 -4.98 24.02 29.54
CA LYS A 473 -5.03 23.94 28.08
C LYS A 473 -3.75 23.29 27.57
N TYR A 474 -3.85 22.04 27.17
CA TYR A 474 -2.76 21.37 26.48
C TYR A 474 -3.02 21.42 24.98
N SER A 475 -2.12 22.04 24.24
CA SER A 475 -2.10 22.01 22.77
C SER A 475 -1.21 20.84 22.34
N ALA A 476 -1.80 19.85 21.70
CA ALA A 476 -1.05 18.74 21.11
C ALA A 476 -1.09 18.86 19.59
N SER A 477 -0.07 19.46 18.99
CA SER A 477 0.14 19.33 17.57
C SER A 477 0.79 17.97 17.26
N PHE A 478 0.15 17.17 16.46
CA PHE A 478 0.61 15.81 16.19
C PHE A 478 1.23 15.69 14.82
N VAL A 479 2.49 15.38 14.80
CA VAL A 479 3.21 15.07 13.58
C VAL A 479 2.89 13.67 13.06
N LYS A 480 2.42 12.75 13.94
CA LYS A 480 2.02 11.38 13.56
C LYS A 480 0.94 10.84 14.51
N TYR A 481 -0.02 10.09 13.93
CA TYR A 481 -1.13 9.45 14.63
C TYR A 481 -0.74 8.73 15.94
N ALA A 482 0.30 7.87 15.89
CA ALA A 482 0.71 7.07 17.06
C ALA A 482 1.27 7.93 18.22
N VAL A 483 1.98 9.02 17.91
CA VAL A 483 2.49 9.98 18.90
C VAL A 483 1.33 10.72 19.53
N GLY A 484 0.39 11.16 18.73
CA GLY A 484 -0.81 11.85 19.16
C GLY A 484 -1.69 11.03 20.09
N GLN A 485 -1.88 9.76 19.79
CA GLN A 485 -2.61 8.85 20.68
C GLN A 485 -1.93 8.70 22.05
N LYS A 486 -0.60 8.61 22.09
CA LYS A 486 0.15 8.54 23.37
C LYS A 486 0.04 9.84 24.16
N GLN A 487 0.11 10.99 23.49
CA GLN A 487 -0.04 12.31 24.12
C GLN A 487 -1.45 12.49 24.68
N ALA A 488 -2.49 12.15 23.93
CA ALA A 488 -3.88 12.15 24.41
C ALA A 488 -4.04 11.29 25.68
N GLN A 489 -3.44 10.10 25.71
CA GLN A 489 -3.45 9.22 26.89
C GLN A 489 -2.72 9.86 28.09
N GLN A 490 -1.63 10.58 27.86
CA GLN A 490 -0.90 11.27 28.93
C GLN A 490 -1.71 12.45 29.47
N ILE A 491 -2.30 13.26 28.60
CA ILE A 491 -3.19 14.38 29.00
C ILE A 491 -4.33 13.87 29.85
N ILE A 492 -5.05 12.80 29.40
CA ILE A 492 -6.14 12.17 30.16
C ILE A 492 -5.68 11.76 31.57
N LYS A 493 -4.49 11.18 31.69
CA LYS A 493 -3.94 10.73 32.99
C LYS A 493 -3.54 11.87 33.91
N SER A 494 -3.09 13.00 33.38
CA SER A 494 -2.55 14.14 34.14
C SER A 494 -3.61 15.13 34.59
N VAL A 495 -4.82 15.09 34.01
CA VAL A 495 -5.91 16.00 34.40
C VAL A 495 -6.35 15.73 35.86
N ALA A 496 -6.57 16.81 36.63
CA ALA A 496 -7.07 16.74 37.98
C ALA A 496 -8.43 16.01 38.05
N PRO A 497 -8.77 15.35 39.18
CA PRO A 497 -10.07 14.72 39.36
C PRO A 497 -11.23 15.68 39.10
N GLY A 498 -12.21 15.26 38.28
CA GLY A 498 -13.35 16.09 37.89
C GLY A 498 -13.06 17.14 36.84
N GLY A 499 -11.83 17.17 36.31
CA GLY A 499 -11.39 18.16 35.31
C GLY A 499 -11.81 17.84 33.89
N ASN A 500 -11.47 18.75 32.97
CA ASN A 500 -11.69 18.60 31.55
C ASN A 500 -10.33 18.49 30.82
N CYS A 501 -10.11 17.41 30.11
CA CYS A 501 -8.94 17.25 29.27
C CYS A 501 -9.22 17.83 27.88
N VAL A 502 -8.33 18.70 27.38
CA VAL A 502 -8.46 19.28 26.03
C VAL A 502 -7.40 18.67 25.13
N VAL A 503 -7.85 18.05 24.05
CA VAL A 503 -6.98 17.43 23.04
C VAL A 503 -7.23 18.12 21.70
N GLU A 504 -6.20 18.75 21.15
CA GLU A 504 -6.25 19.36 19.83
C GLU A 504 -5.57 18.45 18.80
N LEU A 505 -6.30 18.13 17.72
CA LEU A 505 -5.88 17.22 16.67
C LEU A 505 -5.66 18.02 15.37
N GLU A 506 -4.43 18.02 14.83
CA GLU A 506 -4.11 18.72 13.58
C GLU A 506 -4.08 17.78 12.37
N ASP A 507 -3.50 16.58 12.51
CA ASP A 507 -3.20 15.68 11.39
C ASP A 507 -4.05 14.41 11.34
N PHE A 508 -4.95 14.19 12.30
CA PHE A 508 -5.85 13.04 12.31
C PHE A 508 -7.19 13.37 12.99
N ILE A 509 -8.20 12.59 12.65
CA ILE A 509 -9.59 12.83 13.07
C ILE A 509 -10.19 11.61 13.78
N SER A 510 -9.38 10.79 14.45
CA SER A 510 -9.86 9.62 15.18
C SER A 510 -8.97 9.25 16.37
N PHE A 511 -9.56 8.55 17.34
CA PHE A 511 -8.88 7.94 18.46
C PHE A 511 -8.86 6.43 18.35
N ASN A 512 -7.79 5.79 18.82
CA ASN A 512 -7.73 4.34 18.93
C ASN A 512 -8.30 3.83 20.26
N ARG A 513 -8.55 2.52 20.34
CA ARG A 513 -9.06 1.83 21.54
C ARG A 513 -8.28 2.18 22.82
N LYS A 514 -6.94 2.19 22.77
CA LYS A 514 -6.09 2.46 23.95
C LYS A 514 -6.30 3.86 24.52
N THR A 515 -6.60 4.85 23.67
CA THR A 515 -6.89 6.22 24.12
C THR A 515 -8.25 6.28 24.82
N LEU A 516 -9.28 5.63 24.27
CA LEU A 516 -10.59 5.57 24.92
C LEU A 516 -10.57 4.68 26.19
N GLU A 517 -9.78 3.63 26.24
CA GLU A 517 -9.54 2.86 27.47
C GLU A 517 -8.87 3.69 28.57
N ALA A 518 -7.98 4.63 28.19
CA ALA A 518 -7.41 5.55 29.16
C ALA A 518 -8.47 6.50 29.73
N LEU A 519 -9.39 7.00 28.89
CA LEU A 519 -10.50 7.85 29.32
C LEU A 519 -11.55 7.05 30.12
N ALA A 520 -11.85 5.80 29.75
CA ALA A 520 -12.75 4.91 30.49
C ALA A 520 -12.29 4.65 31.93
N LYS A 521 -10.97 4.68 32.18
CA LYS A 521 -10.37 4.58 33.53
C LYS A 521 -10.51 5.87 34.36
N ARG A 522 -10.97 6.92 33.75
CA ARG A 522 -11.17 8.25 34.34
C ARG A 522 -12.61 8.72 34.09
N PRO A 523 -13.61 8.03 34.65
CA PRO A 523 -15.03 8.41 34.50
C PRO A 523 -15.37 9.77 35.11
N ASP A 524 -14.49 10.29 35.94
CA ASP A 524 -14.56 11.61 36.54
C ASP A 524 -14.14 12.74 35.60
N VAL A 525 -13.48 12.44 34.45
CA VAL A 525 -12.91 13.43 33.54
C VAL A 525 -13.78 13.55 32.28
N SER A 526 -14.06 14.79 31.86
CA SER A 526 -14.57 15.08 30.52
C SER A 526 -13.42 15.29 29.51
N MET A 527 -13.65 15.02 28.24
CA MET A 527 -12.66 15.23 27.19
C MET A 527 -13.19 16.14 26.08
N THR A 528 -12.58 17.30 25.91
CA THR A 528 -12.83 18.19 24.80
C THR A 528 -11.84 17.94 23.68
N VAL A 529 -12.35 17.67 22.49
CA VAL A 529 -11.58 17.41 21.29
C VAL A 529 -11.73 18.59 20.35
N ILE A 530 -10.62 19.15 19.91
CA ILE A 530 -10.56 20.20 18.89
C ILE A 530 -9.90 19.59 17.66
N TYR A 531 -10.56 19.65 16.52
CA TYR A 531 -10.05 19.05 15.27
C TYR A 531 -10.42 19.91 14.06
N LYS A 532 -9.67 19.74 12.97
CA LYS A 532 -9.91 20.45 11.71
C LYS A 532 -10.49 19.50 10.65
N TRP A 533 -11.58 19.94 10.02
CA TRP A 533 -12.22 19.20 8.93
C TRP A 533 -12.63 20.14 7.80
N ASN A 534 -12.20 19.86 6.57
CA ASN A 534 -12.46 20.71 5.40
C ASN A 534 -12.11 22.20 5.62
N GLY A 535 -11.02 22.46 6.33
CA GLY A 535 -10.56 23.83 6.59
C GLY A 535 -11.23 24.51 7.79
N VAL A 536 -12.29 23.93 8.36
CA VAL A 536 -13.02 24.45 9.51
C VAL A 536 -12.59 23.74 10.78
N LYS A 537 -12.42 24.49 11.87
CA LYS A 537 -12.03 23.97 13.18
C LYS A 537 -13.28 23.73 14.04
N TYR A 538 -13.41 22.52 14.55
CA TYR A 538 -14.53 22.07 15.38
C TYR A 538 -14.08 21.73 16.78
N LYS A 539 -14.99 21.89 17.73
CA LYS A 539 -14.82 21.49 19.13
C LYS A 539 -15.98 20.62 19.53
N VAL A 540 -15.71 19.43 20.07
CA VAL A 540 -16.70 18.49 20.59
C VAL A 540 -16.27 18.03 21.98
N THR A 541 -17.22 17.86 22.91
CA THR A 541 -16.91 17.43 24.30
C THR A 541 -17.61 16.13 24.63
N ILE A 542 -16.83 15.13 25.03
CA ILE A 542 -17.31 13.89 25.63
C ILE A 542 -17.52 14.16 27.13
N PRO A 543 -18.75 14.07 27.65
CA PRO A 543 -19.01 14.37 29.05
C PRO A 543 -18.40 13.32 30.00
N ALA A 544 -18.05 13.72 31.21
CA ALA A 544 -17.64 12.81 32.25
C ALA A 544 -18.75 11.77 32.53
N GLY A 545 -18.36 10.53 32.85
CA GLY A 545 -19.27 9.43 33.13
C GLY A 545 -19.87 8.75 31.90
N TYR A 546 -19.56 9.19 30.67
CA TYR A 546 -20.00 8.51 29.47
C TYR A 546 -19.24 7.19 29.27
N ASN A 547 -19.95 6.13 28.82
CA ASN A 547 -19.28 4.87 28.47
C ASN A 547 -18.55 5.00 27.12
N VAL A 548 -17.33 5.51 27.15
CA VAL A 548 -16.56 5.88 25.96
C VAL A 548 -16.16 4.68 25.09
N LEU A 549 -16.21 3.46 25.62
CA LEU A 549 -15.91 2.26 24.84
C LEU A 549 -17.02 1.92 23.83
N ASP A 550 -18.25 2.39 24.07
CA ASP A 550 -19.38 2.26 23.12
C ASP A 550 -19.22 3.18 21.89
N LEU A 551 -18.27 4.10 21.92
CA LEU A 551 -17.95 4.96 20.79
C LEU A 551 -17.00 4.30 19.77
N LEU A 552 -16.46 3.13 20.08
CA LEU A 552 -15.55 2.41 19.19
C LEU A 552 -16.32 1.66 18.11
N ASN A 553 -15.89 1.79 16.87
CA ASN A 553 -16.36 0.95 15.77
C ASN A 553 -15.77 -0.47 15.88
N GLU A 554 -16.15 -1.37 14.95
CA GLU A 554 -15.69 -2.77 14.91
C GLU A 554 -14.15 -2.89 14.78
N ASP A 555 -13.50 -1.91 14.14
CA ASP A 555 -12.03 -1.85 13.99
C ASP A 555 -11.31 -1.28 15.22
N GLY A 556 -12.05 -0.85 16.25
CA GLY A 556 -11.51 -0.27 17.48
C GLY A 556 -11.09 1.19 17.38
N TYR A 557 -11.72 1.98 16.52
CA TYR A 557 -11.51 3.41 16.36
C TYR A 557 -12.78 4.22 16.66
N CYS A 558 -12.57 5.46 17.13
CA CYS A 558 -13.61 6.47 17.31
C CYS A 558 -13.28 7.70 16.46
N GLY A 559 -14.07 7.99 15.44
CA GLY A 559 -13.89 9.15 14.57
C GLY A 559 -14.42 10.45 15.19
N CYS A 560 -13.73 11.58 14.98
CA CYS A 560 -14.18 12.89 15.46
C CYS A 560 -15.51 13.32 14.82
N LEU A 561 -15.79 12.97 13.57
CA LEU A 561 -17.07 13.22 12.93
C LEU A 561 -18.21 12.40 13.58
N TYR A 562 -17.92 11.21 14.07
CA TYR A 562 -18.87 10.41 14.84
C TYR A 562 -19.13 11.02 16.21
N LEU A 563 -18.09 11.50 16.91
CA LEU A 563 -18.26 12.27 18.16
C LEU A 563 -19.15 13.49 17.94
N ASN A 564 -18.97 14.18 16.82
CA ASN A 564 -19.81 15.32 16.44
C ASN A 564 -21.29 14.94 16.27
N ALA A 565 -21.57 13.80 15.67
CA ALA A 565 -22.95 13.29 15.51
C ALA A 565 -23.59 12.91 16.85
N ILE A 566 -22.81 12.44 17.84
CA ILE A 566 -23.32 12.00 19.16
C ILE A 566 -23.50 13.18 20.11
N PHE A 567 -22.49 14.07 20.20
CA PHE A 567 -22.44 15.11 21.25
C PHE A 567 -22.69 16.53 20.72
N GLY A 568 -22.80 16.70 19.40
CA GLY A 568 -22.79 18.02 18.79
C GLY A 568 -21.39 18.65 18.78
N SER A 569 -21.18 19.66 17.96
CA SER A 569 -19.95 20.43 17.95
C SER A 569 -20.19 21.92 17.81
N GLU A 570 -19.21 22.70 18.24
CA GLU A 570 -19.12 24.14 18.03
C GLU A 570 -18.00 24.40 17.00
N VAL A 571 -18.20 25.40 16.13
CA VAL A 571 -17.13 25.92 15.28
C VAL A 571 -16.25 26.82 16.13
N VAL A 572 -14.94 26.60 16.08
CA VAL A 572 -13.95 27.42 16.78
C VAL A 572 -13.19 28.21 15.72
N GLU A 573 -13.14 29.53 15.86
CA GLU A 573 -12.38 30.44 14.98
C GLU A 573 -10.86 30.25 15.09
#